data_82a61f60d6348d38c0521f55604b9cd0
#
_entry.id   82a61f60d6348d38c0521f55604b9cd0
#
_cell.length_a   1.000
_cell.length_b   1.000
_cell.length_c   1.000
_cell.angle_alpha   90.00
_cell.angle_beta   90.00
_cell.angle_gamma   90.00
#
_symmetry.space_group_name_H-M   'P 1'
#
loop_
_entity.id
_entity.type
_entity.pdbx_description
1 polymer ?
#
loop_
_entity_poly.entity_id
_entity_poly.type
_entity_poly.pdbx_seq_one_letter_code
_entity_poly.pdbx_strand_id
1 'polypeptide(L)'
;VRTDKSELPTATDIPVIQTDRGGQITYHAPGQLLVYILFDLKRRSTKIREFIHDFETIMLNAVRYYSKEATLNKSDPGIFINDKKIVSFGLKIAKGRSYHGASINISMNMEPWKNISICGKKNQQVTDLEKEGIPANVSDVSKVISQLVLTTF
;
A
#
# COMPACT_ATOMS: atom_id res chain seq x y z
N VAL A 1 6.90 -13.35 6.46
CA VAL A 1 6.68 -14.25 5.31
C VAL A 1 7.92 -14.14 4.45
N ARG A 2 8.62 -15.25 4.18
CA ARG A 2 9.76 -15.26 3.24
C ARG A 2 9.19 -15.30 1.82
N THR A 3 9.52 -14.31 1.01
CA THR A 3 9.32 -14.38 -0.45
C THR A 3 10.14 -15.55 -0.98
N ASP A 4 9.53 -16.43 -1.77
CA ASP A 4 10.27 -17.49 -2.45
C ASP A 4 11.25 -16.83 -3.45
N LYS A 5 12.47 -17.37 -3.55
CA LYS A 5 13.47 -16.87 -4.52
C LYS A 5 12.98 -16.95 -5.96
N SER A 6 12.05 -17.85 -6.27
CA SER A 6 11.41 -17.96 -7.58
C SER A 6 10.46 -16.81 -7.92
N GLU A 7 10.04 -16.00 -6.93
CA GLU A 7 9.20 -14.83 -7.12
C GLU A 7 10.01 -13.55 -7.40
N LEU A 8 11.35 -13.64 -7.30
CA LEU A 8 12.22 -12.50 -7.61
C LEU A 8 12.32 -12.31 -9.12
N PRO A 9 12.30 -11.07 -9.62
CA PRO A 9 12.49 -10.79 -11.03
C PRO A 9 13.86 -11.28 -11.49
N THR A 10 13.90 -12.03 -12.58
CA THR A 10 15.11 -12.70 -13.09
C THR A 10 16.09 -11.77 -13.80
N ALA A 11 15.65 -10.61 -14.24
CA ALA A 11 16.49 -9.59 -14.87
C ALA A 11 15.89 -8.21 -14.63
N THR A 12 16.50 -7.43 -13.79
CA THR A 12 16.10 -6.03 -13.54
C THR A 12 17.30 -5.23 -13.05
N ASP A 13 17.44 -3.99 -13.53
CA ASP A 13 18.38 -3.01 -12.98
C ASP A 13 17.88 -2.42 -11.65
N ILE A 14 16.68 -2.81 -11.22
CA ILE A 14 16.08 -2.34 -9.97
C ILE A 14 16.64 -3.18 -8.81
N PRO A 15 17.28 -2.55 -7.81
CA PRO A 15 17.85 -3.28 -6.68
C PRO A 15 16.76 -3.97 -5.86
N VAL A 16 16.97 -5.25 -5.56
CA VAL A 16 16.09 -6.04 -4.69
C VAL A 16 16.58 -5.96 -3.25
N ILE A 17 15.74 -5.40 -2.37
CA ILE A 17 16.06 -5.18 -0.96
C ILE A 17 15.13 -6.02 -0.10
N GLN A 18 15.71 -6.86 0.77
CA GLN A 18 14.92 -7.61 1.75
C GLN A 18 14.58 -6.71 2.96
N THR A 19 13.29 -6.67 3.29
CA THR A 19 12.79 -5.93 4.47
C THR A 19 12.01 -6.88 5.39
N ASP A 20 11.70 -6.41 6.59
CA ASP A 20 10.96 -7.17 7.59
C ASP A 20 9.45 -6.81 7.66
N ARG A 21 8.95 -6.02 6.70
CA ARG A 21 7.53 -5.66 6.59
C ARG A 21 6.62 -6.86 6.35
N GLY A 22 5.34 -6.71 6.61
CA GLY A 22 4.32 -7.67 6.20
C GLY A 22 4.16 -7.74 4.66
N GLY A 23 3.57 -8.83 4.19
CA GLY A 23 3.34 -9.07 2.76
C GLY A 23 4.56 -9.68 2.03
N GLN A 24 4.40 -9.86 0.74
CA GLN A 24 5.40 -10.43 -0.18
C GLN A 24 6.14 -9.32 -0.95
N ILE A 25 6.73 -9.67 -2.11
CA ILE A 25 7.44 -8.72 -2.96
C ILE A 25 6.55 -7.56 -3.38
N THR A 26 7.12 -6.37 -3.49
CA THR A 26 6.48 -5.15 -4.01
C THR A 26 7.50 -4.34 -4.79
N TYR A 27 7.02 -3.32 -5.51
CA TYR A 27 7.86 -2.40 -6.27
C TYR A 27 7.60 -0.97 -5.79
N HIS A 28 8.67 -0.22 -5.61
CA HIS A 28 8.64 1.18 -5.24
C HIS A 28 9.40 2.02 -6.27
N ALA A 29 8.80 3.14 -6.71
CA ALA A 29 9.39 4.04 -7.69
C ALA A 29 8.87 5.48 -7.53
N PRO A 30 9.48 6.47 -8.19
CA PRO A 30 8.93 7.81 -8.30
C PRO A 30 7.48 7.79 -8.79
N GLY A 31 6.64 8.69 -8.28
CA GLY A 31 5.20 8.73 -8.57
C GLY A 31 4.35 7.83 -7.68
N GLN A 32 4.97 7.12 -6.72
CA GLN A 32 4.28 6.37 -5.67
C GLN A 32 4.42 7.11 -4.33
N LEU A 33 3.37 7.18 -3.53
CA LEU A 33 3.42 7.70 -2.17
C LEU A 33 3.58 6.55 -1.18
N LEU A 34 4.61 6.60 -0.35
CA LEU A 34 4.80 5.71 0.78
C LEU A 34 4.28 6.37 2.05
N VAL A 35 3.40 5.68 2.76
CA VAL A 35 2.78 6.12 4.01
C VAL A 35 3.31 5.26 5.14
N TYR A 36 4.25 5.79 5.93
CA TYR A 36 4.76 5.12 7.12
C TYR A 36 3.99 5.60 8.35
N ILE A 37 3.39 4.65 9.09
CA ILE A 37 2.64 4.96 10.30
C ILE A 37 3.34 4.41 11.53
N LEU A 38 3.90 5.33 12.34
CA LEU A 38 4.58 5.01 13.58
C LEU A 38 3.64 5.32 14.75
N PHE A 39 3.03 4.28 15.30
CA PHE A 39 2.00 4.40 16.32
C PHE A 39 2.32 3.51 17.52
N ASP A 40 2.27 4.06 18.73
CA ASP A 40 2.45 3.29 19.97
C ASP A 40 1.09 2.81 20.49
N LEU A 41 0.73 1.58 20.10
CA LEU A 41 -0.53 0.96 20.46
C LEU A 41 -0.68 0.79 21.99
N LYS A 42 0.42 0.53 22.69
CA LYS A 42 0.40 0.38 24.16
C LYS A 42 0.07 1.69 24.83
N ARG A 43 0.75 2.76 24.43
CA ARG A 43 0.53 4.11 24.98
C ARG A 43 -0.89 4.60 24.75
N ARG A 44 -1.48 4.24 23.61
CA ARG A 44 -2.85 4.63 23.22
C ARG A 44 -3.92 3.63 23.68
N SER A 45 -3.51 2.52 24.31
CA SER A 45 -4.43 1.42 24.72
C SER A 45 -5.29 0.88 23.56
N THR A 46 -4.74 0.95 22.32
CA THR A 46 -5.43 0.56 21.11
C THR A 46 -5.16 -0.91 20.79
N LYS A 47 -6.20 -1.66 20.43
CA LYS A 47 -6.05 -3.06 20.01
C LYS A 47 -5.47 -3.14 18.59
N ILE A 48 -4.66 -4.16 18.32
CA ILE A 48 -4.03 -4.36 17.01
C ILE A 48 -5.06 -4.38 15.87
N ARG A 49 -6.19 -5.08 16.05
CA ARG A 49 -7.24 -5.19 15.03
C ARG A 49 -7.93 -3.86 14.75
N GLU A 50 -8.18 -3.07 15.77
CA GLU A 50 -8.76 -1.74 15.69
C GLU A 50 -7.82 -0.82 14.91
N PHE A 51 -6.55 -0.74 15.30
CA PHE A 51 -5.56 0.06 14.59
C PHE A 51 -5.41 -0.32 13.10
N ILE A 52 -5.39 -1.63 12.77
CA ILE A 52 -5.31 -2.08 11.38
C ILE A 52 -6.57 -1.64 10.62
N HIS A 53 -7.76 -1.83 11.21
CA HIS A 53 -9.03 -1.42 10.60
C HIS A 53 -9.08 0.09 10.33
N ASP A 54 -8.65 0.90 11.29
CA ASP A 54 -8.63 2.36 11.16
C ASP A 54 -7.66 2.79 10.07
N PHE A 55 -6.46 2.20 10.03
CA PHE A 55 -5.48 2.50 8.98
C PHE A 55 -5.96 2.08 7.59
N GLU A 56 -6.57 0.91 7.44
CA GLU A 56 -7.20 0.47 6.19
C GLU A 56 -8.32 1.42 5.77
N THR A 57 -9.13 1.89 6.72
CA THR A 57 -10.23 2.84 6.48
C THR A 57 -9.71 4.19 6.04
N ILE A 58 -8.66 4.72 6.67
CA ILE A 58 -7.98 5.95 6.25
C ILE A 58 -7.52 5.84 4.80
N MET A 59 -6.81 4.77 4.46
CA MET A 59 -6.29 4.58 3.10
C MET A 59 -7.41 4.41 2.07
N LEU A 60 -8.49 3.69 2.42
CA LEU A 60 -9.68 3.55 1.57
C LEU A 60 -10.36 4.90 1.32
N ASN A 61 -10.57 5.68 2.38
CA ASN A 61 -11.21 6.98 2.26
C ASN A 61 -10.34 7.97 1.46
N ALA A 62 -9.02 7.90 1.60
CA ALA A 62 -8.10 8.70 0.79
C ALA A 62 -8.24 8.37 -0.70
N VAL A 63 -8.33 7.08 -1.08
CA VAL A 63 -8.56 6.71 -2.49
C VAL A 63 -9.98 7.08 -2.93
N ARG A 64 -10.99 6.93 -2.05
CA ARG A 64 -12.39 7.30 -2.33
C ARG A 64 -12.62 8.80 -2.52
N TYR A 65 -11.75 9.64 -1.99
CA TYR A 65 -11.75 11.06 -2.27
C TYR A 65 -11.57 11.32 -3.78
N TYR A 66 -10.79 10.48 -4.45
CA TYR A 66 -10.50 10.56 -5.89
C TYR A 66 -11.39 9.65 -6.74
N SER A 67 -11.74 8.45 -6.23
CA SER A 67 -12.57 7.47 -6.95
C SER A 67 -13.54 6.75 -6.02
N LYS A 68 -14.83 6.95 -6.24
CA LYS A 68 -15.89 6.28 -5.46
C LYS A 68 -15.90 4.75 -5.65
N GLU A 69 -15.33 4.26 -6.74
CA GLU A 69 -15.24 2.84 -7.08
C GLU A 69 -14.19 2.07 -6.24
N ALA A 70 -13.44 2.80 -5.40
CA ALA A 70 -12.40 2.16 -4.58
C ALA A 70 -13.01 1.20 -3.55
N THR A 71 -12.46 -0.03 -3.53
CA THR A 71 -12.88 -1.11 -2.63
C THR A 71 -11.70 -1.68 -1.85
N LEU A 72 -11.93 -2.08 -0.60
CA LEU A 72 -10.98 -2.80 0.23
C LEU A 72 -11.24 -4.31 0.10
N ASN A 73 -10.22 -5.07 -0.26
CA ASN A 73 -10.29 -6.52 -0.29
C ASN A 73 -9.58 -7.13 0.92
N LYS A 74 -10.31 -7.88 1.75
CA LYS A 74 -9.76 -8.53 2.96
C LYS A 74 -9.05 -9.86 2.68
N SER A 75 -9.41 -10.56 1.61
CA SER A 75 -8.78 -11.83 1.22
C SER A 75 -7.49 -11.63 0.43
N ASP A 76 -7.31 -10.46 -0.17
CA ASP A 76 -6.09 -9.99 -0.80
C ASP A 76 -5.81 -8.56 -0.32
N PRO A 77 -5.19 -8.40 0.87
CA PRO A 77 -5.09 -7.10 1.51
C PRO A 77 -4.57 -6.01 0.58
N GLY A 78 -5.43 -5.05 0.29
CA GLY A 78 -5.17 -3.97 -0.65
C GLY A 78 -6.42 -3.17 -0.97
N ILE A 79 -6.25 -2.04 -1.63
CA ILE A 79 -7.35 -1.23 -2.17
C ILE A 79 -7.29 -1.33 -3.68
N PHE A 80 -8.45 -1.44 -4.30
CA PHE A 80 -8.64 -1.72 -5.71
C PHE A 80 -9.57 -0.70 -6.35
N ILE A 81 -9.30 -0.36 -7.61
CA ILE A 81 -10.20 0.34 -8.53
C ILE A 81 -10.36 -0.57 -9.75
N ASN A 82 -11.59 -0.91 -10.12
CA ASN A 82 -11.88 -1.80 -11.27
C ASN A 82 -11.05 -3.10 -11.21
N ASP A 83 -11.03 -3.77 -10.04
CA ASP A 83 -10.30 -5.01 -9.76
C ASP A 83 -8.76 -4.92 -9.90
N LYS A 84 -8.21 -3.73 -10.12
CA LYS A 84 -6.77 -3.48 -10.19
C LYS A 84 -6.29 -2.86 -8.86
N LYS A 85 -5.23 -3.44 -8.31
CA LYS A 85 -4.67 -2.98 -7.03
C LYS A 85 -4.00 -1.62 -7.19
N ILE A 86 -4.39 -0.66 -6.34
CA ILE A 86 -3.82 0.69 -6.29
C ILE A 86 -3.08 0.96 -4.98
N VAL A 87 -3.49 0.30 -3.87
CA VAL A 87 -2.80 0.38 -2.57
C VAL A 87 -2.35 -1.01 -2.13
N SER A 88 -1.11 -1.10 -1.69
CA SER A 88 -0.53 -2.27 -1.05
C SER A 88 -0.22 -1.99 0.41
N PHE A 89 -0.62 -2.90 1.31
CA PHE A 89 -0.30 -2.83 2.73
C PHE A 89 0.95 -3.66 3.05
N GLY A 90 1.86 -3.07 3.83
CA GLY A 90 3.10 -3.71 4.26
C GLY A 90 3.43 -3.39 5.71
N LEU A 91 2.40 -3.26 6.55
CA LEU A 91 2.52 -2.89 7.96
C LEU A 91 3.22 -3.98 8.79
N LYS A 92 3.97 -3.57 9.81
CA LYS A 92 4.48 -4.46 10.85
C LYS A 92 4.22 -3.87 12.23
N ILE A 93 3.90 -4.76 13.18
CA ILE A 93 3.72 -4.40 14.59
C ILE A 93 4.68 -5.27 15.42
N ALA A 94 5.55 -4.62 16.18
CA ALA A 94 6.48 -5.28 17.09
C ALA A 94 6.54 -4.54 18.44
N LYS A 95 6.54 -5.31 19.52
CA LYS A 95 6.60 -4.76 20.90
C LYS A 95 5.51 -3.71 21.19
N GLY A 96 4.35 -3.81 20.51
CA GLY A 96 3.22 -2.88 20.65
C GLY A 96 3.38 -1.55 19.91
N ARG A 97 4.26 -1.48 18.90
CA ARG A 97 4.46 -0.32 18.03
C ARG A 97 4.37 -0.73 16.58
N SER A 98 3.74 0.13 15.75
CA SER A 98 3.70 -0.06 14.29
C SER A 98 4.90 0.62 13.62
N TYR A 99 5.30 0.07 12.48
CA TYR A 99 6.24 0.67 11.53
C TYR A 99 6.01 0.10 10.13
N HIS A 100 6.65 0.69 9.11
CA HIS A 100 6.21 0.58 7.74
C HIS A 100 4.77 1.11 7.57
N GLY A 101 3.98 0.58 6.64
CA GLY A 101 2.62 1.08 6.43
C GLY A 101 2.02 0.63 5.12
N ALA A 102 1.81 1.55 4.17
CA ALA A 102 1.21 1.28 2.87
C ALA A 102 1.89 2.06 1.75
N SER A 103 1.66 1.63 0.52
CA SER A 103 2.02 2.39 -0.68
C SER A 103 0.78 2.62 -1.53
N ILE A 104 0.65 3.83 -2.11
CA ILE A 104 -0.38 4.17 -3.09
C ILE A 104 0.26 4.60 -4.39
N ASN A 105 -0.17 3.99 -5.49
CA ASN A 105 0.29 4.31 -6.83
C ASN A 105 -0.45 5.54 -7.36
N ILE A 106 0.27 6.60 -7.75
CA ILE A 106 -0.34 7.86 -8.20
C ILE A 106 -0.08 8.09 -9.67
N SER A 107 1.18 8.15 -10.08
CA SER A 107 1.61 8.30 -11.48
C SER A 107 3.02 7.73 -11.58
N MET A 108 3.16 6.45 -11.88
CA MET A 108 4.44 5.78 -11.82
C MET A 108 4.70 4.89 -13.03
N ASN A 109 5.98 4.54 -13.28
CA ASN A 109 6.28 3.51 -14.27
C ASN A 109 5.74 2.16 -13.82
N MET A 110 4.73 1.64 -14.51
CA MET A 110 4.05 0.38 -14.18
C MET A 110 4.69 -0.84 -14.85
N GLU A 111 5.66 -0.70 -15.75
CA GLU A 111 6.27 -1.82 -16.47
C GLU A 111 6.93 -2.87 -15.54
N PRO A 112 7.67 -2.47 -14.47
CA PRO A 112 8.28 -3.44 -13.59
C PRO A 112 7.28 -4.36 -12.86
N TRP A 113 6.03 -3.93 -12.68
CA TRP A 113 4.99 -4.75 -12.07
C TRP A 113 4.69 -6.03 -12.88
N LYS A 114 4.94 -6.04 -14.19
CA LYS A 114 4.74 -7.21 -15.07
C LYS A 114 5.69 -8.37 -14.71
N ASN A 115 6.81 -8.06 -14.09
CA ASN A 115 7.87 -9.01 -13.74
C ASN A 115 7.79 -9.49 -12.28
N ILE A 116 6.75 -9.09 -11.54
CA ILE A 116 6.59 -9.38 -10.12
C ILE A 116 5.31 -10.18 -9.90
N SER A 117 5.42 -11.33 -9.22
CA SER A 117 4.25 -12.07 -8.75
C SER A 117 3.69 -11.45 -7.48
N ILE A 118 2.64 -10.63 -7.60
CA ILE A 118 2.05 -9.92 -6.47
C ILE A 118 1.26 -10.91 -5.61
N CYS A 119 1.65 -11.08 -4.36
CA CYS A 119 0.99 -11.99 -3.41
C CYS A 119 0.87 -13.45 -3.93
N GLY A 120 1.86 -13.92 -4.71
CA GLY A 120 1.84 -15.26 -5.32
C GLY A 120 0.82 -15.43 -6.45
N LYS A 121 0.13 -14.36 -6.85
CA LYS A 121 -0.83 -14.36 -7.96
C LYS A 121 -0.16 -13.82 -9.22
N LYS A 122 0.11 -14.68 -10.19
CA LYS A 122 0.74 -14.32 -11.47
C LYS A 122 -0.06 -13.32 -12.33
N ASN A 123 -1.37 -13.14 -12.05
CA ASN A 123 -2.27 -12.32 -12.87
C ASN A 123 -2.89 -11.15 -12.10
N GLN A 124 -2.35 -10.77 -10.93
CA GLN A 124 -2.87 -9.61 -10.20
C GLN A 124 -2.56 -8.33 -10.98
N GLN A 125 -3.61 -7.68 -11.45
CA GLN A 125 -3.45 -6.38 -12.12
C GLN A 125 -3.21 -5.27 -11.09
N VAL A 126 -2.31 -4.35 -11.46
CA VAL A 126 -1.99 -3.14 -10.67
C VAL A 126 -2.26 -1.91 -11.52
N THR A 127 -2.71 -0.86 -10.88
CA THR A 127 -2.98 0.43 -11.51
C THR A 127 -2.44 1.58 -10.67
N ASP A 128 -2.50 2.77 -11.23
CA ASP A 128 -2.28 4.05 -10.55
C ASP A 128 -3.42 5.02 -10.88
N LEU A 129 -3.49 6.16 -10.17
CA LEU A 129 -4.56 7.13 -10.38
C LEU A 129 -4.55 7.69 -11.81
N GLU A 130 -3.38 7.96 -12.36
CA GLU A 130 -3.23 8.49 -13.72
C GLU A 130 -3.80 7.53 -14.77
N LYS A 131 -3.52 6.24 -14.67
CA LYS A 131 -4.06 5.20 -15.58
C LYS A 131 -5.57 5.01 -15.46
N GLU A 132 -6.13 5.29 -14.29
CA GLU A 132 -7.59 5.31 -14.10
C GLU A 132 -8.22 6.65 -14.53
N GLY A 133 -7.46 7.54 -15.19
CA GLY A 133 -7.93 8.83 -15.69
C GLY A 133 -8.17 9.88 -14.59
N ILE A 134 -7.60 9.70 -13.42
CA ILE A 134 -7.80 10.55 -12.25
C ILE A 134 -6.58 11.45 -12.08
N PRO A 135 -6.70 12.77 -12.36
CA PRO A 135 -5.59 13.70 -12.19
C PRO A 135 -5.30 13.91 -10.68
N ALA A 136 -4.12 13.44 -10.26
CA ALA A 136 -3.66 13.61 -8.89
C ALA A 136 -2.12 13.66 -8.87
N ASN A 137 -1.56 14.29 -7.85
CA ASN A 137 -0.13 14.28 -7.60
C ASN A 137 0.18 13.84 -6.15
N VAL A 138 1.42 13.47 -5.90
CA VAL A 138 1.88 12.94 -4.61
C VAL A 138 1.60 13.92 -3.47
N SER A 139 1.81 15.23 -3.70
CA SER A 139 1.60 16.27 -2.68
C SER A 139 0.14 16.34 -2.23
N ASP A 140 -0.80 16.35 -3.17
CA ASP A 140 -2.22 16.50 -2.84
C ASP A 140 -2.78 15.23 -2.18
N VAL A 141 -2.41 14.04 -2.67
CA VAL A 141 -2.77 12.78 -2.02
C VAL A 141 -2.21 12.70 -0.59
N SER A 142 -0.99 13.16 -0.38
CA SER A 142 -0.36 13.17 0.94
C SER A 142 -1.10 14.09 1.92
N LYS A 143 -1.60 15.26 1.48
CA LYS A 143 -2.43 16.16 2.31
C LYS A 143 -3.73 15.50 2.73
N VAL A 144 -4.43 14.84 1.79
CA VAL A 144 -5.68 14.12 2.10
C VAL A 144 -5.43 13.03 3.15
N ILE A 145 -4.39 12.21 2.97
CA ILE A 145 -4.06 11.15 3.94
C ILE A 145 -3.68 11.75 5.30
N SER A 146 -2.86 12.79 5.33
CA SER A 146 -2.46 13.45 6.57
C SER A 146 -3.67 13.98 7.36
N GLN A 147 -4.62 14.62 6.67
CA GLN A 147 -5.85 15.10 7.29
C GLN A 147 -6.67 13.95 7.90
N LEU A 148 -6.83 12.84 7.16
CA LEU A 148 -7.56 11.66 7.65
C LEU A 148 -6.87 11.00 8.85
N VAL A 149 -5.54 10.93 8.85
CA VAL A 149 -4.76 10.43 9.99
C VAL A 149 -4.98 11.28 11.23
N LEU A 150 -4.88 12.61 11.11
CA LEU A 150 -5.04 13.54 12.22
C LEU A 150 -6.47 13.57 12.80
N THR A 151 -7.46 13.21 12.00
CA THR A 151 -8.87 13.15 12.47
C THR A 151 -9.26 11.79 13.04
N THR A 152 -8.47 10.75 12.79
CA THR A 152 -8.74 9.38 13.25
C THR A 152 -7.96 9.03 14.51
N PHE A 153 -6.71 9.48 14.64
CA PHE A 153 -5.77 9.16 15.72
C PHE A 153 -5.45 10.38 16.59
#